data_c749629f19dff56665b7d215759d902f
#
_entry.id   c749629f19dff56665b7d215759d902f
#
_cell.length_a   1.000
_cell.length_b   1.000
_cell.length_c   1.000
_cell.angle_alpha   90.00
_cell.angle_beta   90.00
_cell.angle_gamma   90.00
#
_symmetry.space_group_name_H-M   'P 1'
#
loop_
_entity.id
_entity.type
_entity.pdbx_description
1 polymer ?
#
loop_
_entity_poly.entity_id
_entity_poly.type
_entity_poly.pdbx_seq_one_letter_code
_entity_poly.pdbx_strand_id
1 'polypeptide(L)'
;MKLSAEGLKDRAKWEEAGYALPKFDREKVTEATKENPFWIHFGAGNIFRAFQANVVQNLLNDGILDRGLIVAEGFDYEIVEKMNHPHDDYTILVTLKADGNIEKTVVGSVVESLTVNTENASDFARLKEIFAKDSLQMVTFTITEKGYSLVNGKGELLSDVEADFVSGPEAPKSYIGKVAALLYARYQAGEKPVAMVSMDNCSHNGDKLYAAIHTFAEKWEENKLTDAGFRAYVNCKEKVTFPWTMIDKITPRPDASVEELLKKDGIEELDPVITSKNTYVAPFVNAEECEYLVIEDAFPNGRPELEKGGLMFTERETVDKVEKMKVCTCLNPLHTALAVFGCLLGYEKISDEMKDEELKKLVETIGYKEGLPVVVNPGVLDPKEFIDTVLQVRVPNPFMPDTPQRIATDTSQKLAIRFGETIKAYAASDELDVKDLKLIPLVFAGWLRYLMGVDDSGKAFDLSPDPLLTTVCPYVADLKLEEGQDVESAVSEVLKMKQIFGVDLYEAGLAELVCGYLKEMTKAPGAVRETLKKYV
;
A
#
# COMPACT_ATOMS: atom_id res chain seq x y z
N MET A 1 -27.38 -17.12 -8.02
CA MET A 1 -26.20 -17.34 -8.94
C MET A 1 -25.01 -17.78 -8.10
N LYS A 2 -24.31 -18.84 -8.51
CA LYS A 2 -23.10 -19.28 -7.81
C LYS A 2 -21.84 -18.78 -8.53
N LEU A 3 -20.88 -18.28 -7.78
CA LEU A 3 -19.57 -17.89 -8.30
C LEU A 3 -18.71 -19.13 -8.50
N SER A 4 -18.86 -19.76 -9.65
CA SER A 4 -18.15 -21.00 -10.04
C SER A 4 -18.18 -21.15 -11.56
N ALA A 5 -17.32 -22.01 -12.11
CA ALA A 5 -17.28 -22.30 -13.53
C ALA A 5 -18.66 -22.77 -14.05
N GLU A 6 -19.38 -23.59 -13.28
CA GLU A 6 -20.73 -24.05 -13.64
C GLU A 6 -21.76 -22.92 -13.55
N GLY A 7 -21.72 -22.10 -12.47
CA GLY A 7 -22.68 -21.02 -12.27
C GLY A 7 -22.52 -19.89 -13.29
N LEU A 8 -21.33 -19.72 -13.87
CA LEU A 8 -21.05 -18.71 -14.90
C LEU A 8 -21.47 -19.15 -16.31
N LYS A 9 -21.93 -20.37 -16.52
CA LYS A 9 -22.47 -20.81 -17.83
C LYS A 9 -23.75 -20.05 -18.19
N ASP A 10 -24.55 -19.67 -17.23
CA ASP A 10 -25.73 -18.79 -17.43
C ASP A 10 -25.32 -17.31 -17.50
N ARG A 11 -24.51 -16.99 -18.52
CA ARG A 11 -23.95 -15.65 -18.73
C ARG A 11 -25.02 -14.55 -18.73
N ALA A 12 -26.15 -14.81 -19.38
CA ALA A 12 -27.21 -13.83 -19.54
C ALA A 12 -27.73 -13.33 -18.17
N LYS A 13 -27.88 -14.23 -17.21
CA LYS A 13 -28.35 -13.88 -15.86
C LYS A 13 -27.36 -12.97 -15.11
N TRP A 14 -26.05 -13.21 -15.27
CA TRP A 14 -25.02 -12.37 -14.69
C TRP A 14 -24.95 -10.98 -15.35
N GLU A 15 -25.01 -10.95 -16.68
CA GLU A 15 -24.97 -9.71 -17.47
C GLU A 15 -26.21 -8.83 -17.22
N GLU A 16 -27.42 -9.43 -17.10
CA GLU A 16 -28.65 -8.74 -16.70
C GLU A 16 -28.57 -8.14 -15.28
N ALA A 17 -27.85 -8.80 -14.36
CA ALA A 17 -27.57 -8.28 -13.04
C ALA A 17 -26.43 -7.23 -13.00
N GLY A 18 -25.85 -6.88 -14.17
CA GLY A 18 -24.86 -5.84 -14.34
C GLY A 18 -23.41 -6.26 -14.05
N TYR A 19 -23.10 -7.54 -14.20
CA TYR A 19 -21.73 -8.06 -14.02
C TYR A 19 -20.99 -8.12 -15.36
N ALA A 20 -19.78 -7.58 -15.40
CA ALA A 20 -18.83 -7.84 -16.48
C ALA A 20 -18.21 -9.22 -16.27
N LEU A 21 -18.24 -10.06 -17.31
CA LEU A 21 -17.75 -11.43 -17.27
C LEU A 21 -16.47 -11.60 -18.08
N PRO A 22 -15.61 -12.61 -17.78
CA PRO A 22 -14.48 -12.97 -18.62
C PRO A 22 -14.93 -13.23 -20.05
N LYS A 23 -14.20 -12.66 -21.04
CA LYS A 23 -14.50 -12.79 -22.48
C LYS A 23 -13.62 -13.84 -23.16
N PHE A 24 -12.59 -14.34 -22.48
CA PHE A 24 -11.68 -15.37 -22.98
C PHE A 24 -12.18 -16.79 -22.65
N ASP A 25 -11.65 -17.77 -23.38
CA ASP A 25 -11.85 -19.21 -23.12
C ASP A 25 -11.00 -19.63 -21.90
N ARG A 26 -11.64 -19.67 -20.73
CA ARG A 26 -10.93 -19.93 -19.47
C ARG A 26 -10.36 -21.35 -19.41
N GLU A 27 -10.97 -22.36 -20.04
CA GLU A 27 -10.44 -23.71 -20.05
C GLU A 27 -9.10 -23.75 -20.77
N LYS A 28 -9.02 -23.15 -21.98
CA LYS A 28 -7.76 -23.04 -22.74
C LYS A 28 -6.70 -22.23 -21.99
N VAL A 29 -7.09 -21.10 -21.38
CA VAL A 29 -6.17 -20.29 -20.58
C VAL A 29 -5.65 -21.09 -19.38
N THR A 30 -6.50 -21.88 -18.73
CA THR A 30 -6.10 -22.74 -17.59
C THR A 30 -5.09 -23.79 -18.03
N GLU A 31 -5.36 -24.51 -19.11
CA GLU A 31 -4.45 -25.54 -19.66
C GLU A 31 -3.10 -24.93 -20.02
N ALA A 32 -3.10 -23.85 -20.81
CA ALA A 32 -1.89 -23.16 -21.23
C ALA A 32 -1.07 -22.63 -20.04
N THR A 33 -1.73 -22.11 -19.00
CA THR A 33 -1.06 -21.59 -17.81
C THR A 33 -0.44 -22.70 -16.99
N LYS A 34 -1.14 -23.80 -16.78
CA LYS A 34 -0.63 -24.95 -16.00
C LYS A 34 0.55 -25.62 -16.71
N GLU A 35 0.53 -25.69 -18.04
CA GLU A 35 1.62 -26.26 -18.81
C GLU A 35 2.84 -25.34 -18.86
N ASN A 36 2.64 -24.04 -19.12
CA ASN A 36 3.70 -23.06 -19.32
C ASN A 36 3.47 -21.80 -18.47
N PRO A 37 3.52 -21.87 -17.15
CA PRO A 37 3.30 -20.73 -16.27
C PRO A 37 4.35 -19.64 -16.53
N PHE A 38 3.92 -18.39 -16.64
CA PHE A 38 4.82 -17.26 -16.83
C PHE A 38 4.85 -16.33 -15.61
N TRP A 39 3.81 -16.36 -14.79
CA TRP A 39 3.66 -15.52 -13.62
C TRP A 39 2.99 -16.28 -12.47
N ILE A 40 3.67 -16.36 -11.32
CA ILE A 40 3.10 -16.81 -10.06
C ILE A 40 3.14 -15.65 -9.05
N HIS A 41 2.05 -15.46 -8.33
CA HIS A 41 1.91 -14.43 -7.30
C HIS A 41 1.80 -15.04 -5.91
N PHE A 42 2.56 -14.49 -4.96
CA PHE A 42 2.54 -14.87 -3.55
C PHE A 42 1.72 -13.87 -2.73
N GLY A 43 0.63 -14.36 -2.13
CA GLY A 43 -0.34 -13.58 -1.37
C GLY A 43 -1.70 -13.48 -2.06
N ALA A 44 -2.68 -14.27 -1.62
CA ALA A 44 -4.03 -14.30 -2.20
C ALA A 44 -4.96 -13.22 -1.61
N GLY A 45 -4.40 -12.07 -1.21
CA GLY A 45 -5.12 -10.99 -0.56
C GLY A 45 -5.94 -10.10 -1.49
N ASN A 46 -6.62 -9.12 -0.89
CA ASN A 46 -7.55 -8.24 -1.61
C ASN A 46 -6.88 -7.42 -2.72
N ILE A 47 -5.69 -6.87 -2.46
CA ILE A 47 -5.01 -6.03 -3.47
C ILE A 47 -4.65 -6.84 -4.73
N PHE A 48 -4.16 -8.06 -4.57
CA PHE A 48 -3.88 -8.94 -5.71
C PHE A 48 -5.14 -9.24 -6.52
N ARG A 49 -6.22 -9.62 -5.85
CA ARG A 49 -7.49 -9.97 -6.49
C ARG A 49 -8.14 -8.78 -7.20
N ALA A 50 -8.01 -7.58 -6.63
CA ALA A 50 -8.61 -6.37 -7.17
C ALA A 50 -7.77 -5.71 -8.26
N PHE A 51 -6.45 -5.83 -8.22
CA PHE A 51 -5.57 -5.10 -9.13
C PHE A 51 -4.85 -6.02 -10.10
N GLN A 52 -3.83 -6.76 -9.67
CA GLN A 52 -3.01 -7.57 -10.59
C GLN A 52 -3.85 -8.59 -11.36
N ALA A 53 -4.76 -9.27 -10.67
CA ALA A 53 -5.64 -10.25 -11.32
C ALA A 53 -6.60 -9.57 -12.32
N ASN A 54 -7.11 -8.38 -12.00
CA ASN A 54 -7.98 -7.64 -12.91
C ASN A 54 -7.23 -7.09 -14.14
N VAL A 55 -5.99 -6.65 -13.99
CA VAL A 55 -5.13 -6.25 -15.12
C VAL A 55 -4.94 -7.42 -16.09
N VAL A 56 -4.60 -8.60 -15.58
CA VAL A 56 -4.45 -9.81 -16.41
C VAL A 56 -5.79 -10.22 -17.04
N GLN A 57 -6.90 -10.09 -16.30
CA GLN A 57 -8.25 -10.29 -16.85
C GLN A 57 -8.50 -9.43 -18.10
N ASN A 58 -8.19 -8.14 -18.02
CA ASN A 58 -8.39 -7.22 -19.13
C ASN A 58 -7.51 -7.58 -20.33
N LEU A 59 -6.24 -7.91 -20.09
CA LEU A 59 -5.32 -8.32 -21.15
C LEU A 59 -5.70 -9.65 -21.82
N LEU A 60 -6.28 -10.59 -21.06
CA LEU A 60 -6.85 -11.80 -21.60
C LEU A 60 -8.12 -11.51 -22.43
N ASN A 61 -8.99 -10.61 -21.95
CA ASN A 61 -10.20 -10.19 -22.65
C ASN A 61 -9.87 -9.53 -24.01
N ASP A 62 -8.74 -8.81 -24.08
CA ASP A 62 -8.26 -8.12 -25.27
C ASP A 62 -7.41 -9.02 -26.18
N GLY A 63 -7.18 -10.27 -25.79
CA GLY A 63 -6.38 -11.23 -26.55
C GLY A 63 -4.87 -10.90 -26.59
N ILE A 64 -4.40 -10.06 -25.67
CA ILE A 64 -2.97 -9.69 -25.55
C ILE A 64 -2.20 -10.79 -24.82
N LEU A 65 -2.83 -11.42 -23.82
CA LEU A 65 -2.29 -12.58 -23.13
C LEU A 65 -3.08 -13.85 -23.48
N ASP A 66 -2.41 -14.98 -23.43
CA ASP A 66 -2.95 -16.33 -23.66
C ASP A 66 -2.93 -17.22 -22.41
N ARG A 67 -2.35 -16.74 -21.32
CA ARG A 67 -2.19 -17.43 -20.04
C ARG A 67 -2.60 -16.52 -18.89
N GLY A 68 -3.15 -17.13 -17.85
CA GLY A 68 -3.58 -16.46 -16.63
C GLY A 68 -2.52 -16.52 -15.53
N LEU A 69 -2.98 -16.40 -14.30
CA LEU A 69 -2.16 -16.34 -13.10
C LEU A 69 -2.28 -17.60 -12.26
N ILE A 70 -1.17 -17.94 -11.61
CA ILE A 70 -1.14 -18.88 -10.49
C ILE A 70 -0.94 -18.04 -9.22
N VAL A 71 -1.73 -18.31 -8.16
CA VAL A 71 -1.57 -17.66 -6.87
C VAL A 71 -1.11 -18.68 -5.81
N ALA A 72 -0.20 -18.26 -4.96
CA ALA A 72 0.34 -19.07 -3.86
C ALA A 72 0.15 -18.32 -2.53
N GLU A 73 -0.50 -18.95 -1.56
CA GLU A 73 -0.73 -18.36 -0.24
C GLU A 73 0.16 -19.03 0.81
N GLY A 74 0.96 -18.24 1.50
CA GLY A 74 1.98 -18.76 2.43
C GLY A 74 1.78 -18.37 3.89
N PHE A 75 0.86 -17.45 4.18
CA PHE A 75 0.57 -17.04 5.54
C PHE A 75 -0.71 -17.68 6.07
N ASP A 76 -1.79 -17.62 5.30
CA ASP A 76 -3.11 -18.08 5.70
C ASP A 76 -3.69 -19.04 4.67
N TYR A 77 -3.36 -20.30 4.81
CA TYR A 77 -3.77 -21.37 3.87
C TYR A 77 -5.28 -21.50 3.72
N GLU A 78 -6.05 -21.13 4.77
CA GLU A 78 -7.50 -21.21 4.73
C GLU A 78 -8.11 -20.30 3.64
N ILE A 79 -7.39 -19.29 3.18
CA ILE A 79 -7.83 -18.44 2.04
C ILE A 79 -7.96 -19.30 0.79
N VAL A 80 -6.97 -20.14 0.49
CA VAL A 80 -7.03 -21.05 -0.66
C VAL A 80 -8.16 -22.08 -0.48
N GLU A 81 -8.22 -22.71 0.68
CA GLU A 81 -9.16 -23.79 0.95
C GLU A 81 -10.61 -23.35 1.02
N LYS A 82 -10.86 -22.17 1.60
CA LYS A 82 -12.22 -21.67 1.88
C LYS A 82 -12.72 -20.60 0.91
N MET A 83 -11.82 -19.92 0.17
CA MET A 83 -12.21 -18.86 -0.78
C MET A 83 -11.89 -19.22 -2.23
N ASN A 84 -10.66 -19.65 -2.53
CA ASN A 84 -10.26 -19.90 -3.90
C ASN A 84 -10.91 -21.18 -4.45
N HIS A 85 -10.66 -22.32 -3.83
CA HIS A 85 -11.12 -23.62 -4.32
C HIS A 85 -12.66 -23.74 -4.41
N PRO A 86 -13.46 -23.32 -3.41
CA PRO A 86 -14.93 -23.39 -3.50
C PRO A 86 -15.54 -22.56 -4.62
N HIS A 87 -14.80 -21.54 -5.10
CA HIS A 87 -15.25 -20.66 -6.16
C HIS A 87 -14.47 -20.83 -7.48
N ASP A 88 -13.79 -21.98 -7.68
CA ASP A 88 -13.00 -22.27 -8.89
C ASP A 88 -12.00 -21.14 -9.22
N ASP A 89 -11.40 -20.52 -8.20
CA ASP A 89 -10.49 -19.38 -8.28
C ASP A 89 -11.09 -18.07 -8.85
N TYR A 90 -12.41 -17.99 -9.03
CA TYR A 90 -13.09 -16.73 -9.37
C TYR A 90 -13.22 -15.80 -8.19
N THR A 91 -13.21 -14.51 -8.47
CA THR A 91 -13.50 -13.43 -7.50
C THR A 91 -14.45 -12.43 -8.12
N ILE A 92 -15.35 -11.83 -7.32
CA ILE A 92 -16.12 -10.65 -7.73
C ILE A 92 -15.35 -9.41 -7.28
N LEU A 93 -14.92 -8.58 -8.23
CA LEU A 93 -14.41 -7.24 -7.96
C LEU A 93 -15.54 -6.23 -8.02
N VAL A 94 -15.73 -5.49 -6.93
CA VAL A 94 -16.69 -4.40 -6.82
C VAL A 94 -15.92 -3.09 -6.73
N THR A 95 -15.94 -2.30 -7.82
CA THR A 95 -15.26 -1.01 -7.88
C THR A 95 -16.24 0.08 -7.42
N LEU A 96 -15.87 0.74 -6.33
CA LEU A 96 -16.64 1.79 -5.67
C LEU A 96 -16.12 3.16 -6.12
N LYS A 97 -16.88 3.86 -6.97
CA LYS A 97 -16.46 5.12 -7.57
C LYS A 97 -16.84 6.33 -6.73
N ALA A 98 -16.06 7.38 -6.84
CA ALA A 98 -16.27 8.63 -6.11
C ALA A 98 -17.62 9.31 -6.44
N ASP A 99 -18.15 9.11 -7.64
CA ASP A 99 -19.44 9.61 -8.09
C ASP A 99 -20.65 8.79 -7.57
N GLY A 100 -20.39 7.73 -6.79
CA GLY A 100 -21.39 6.83 -6.23
C GLY A 100 -21.75 5.65 -7.13
N ASN A 101 -21.20 5.57 -8.34
CA ASN A 101 -21.40 4.42 -9.22
C ASN A 101 -20.64 3.20 -8.70
N ILE A 102 -21.19 2.02 -8.97
CA ILE A 102 -20.60 0.73 -8.57
C ILE A 102 -20.48 -0.15 -9.81
N GLU A 103 -19.26 -0.59 -10.09
CA GLU A 103 -18.99 -1.56 -11.15
C GLU A 103 -18.74 -2.95 -10.54
N LYS A 104 -19.24 -3.99 -11.20
CA LYS A 104 -19.13 -5.37 -10.74
C LYS A 104 -18.48 -6.21 -11.84
N THR A 105 -17.34 -6.82 -11.53
CA THR A 105 -16.58 -7.63 -12.50
C THR A 105 -16.29 -9.01 -11.92
N VAL A 106 -16.59 -10.06 -12.64
CA VAL A 106 -16.14 -11.40 -12.31
C VAL A 106 -14.73 -11.58 -12.87
N VAL A 107 -13.75 -11.70 -11.98
CA VAL A 107 -12.35 -11.92 -12.33
C VAL A 107 -12.07 -13.42 -12.37
N GLY A 108 -11.67 -13.93 -13.52
CA GLY A 108 -11.37 -15.34 -13.78
C GLY A 108 -9.96 -15.58 -14.32
N SER A 109 -9.07 -14.59 -14.20
CA SER A 109 -7.68 -14.68 -14.65
C SER A 109 -6.79 -15.54 -13.78
N VAL A 110 -7.15 -15.75 -12.51
CA VAL A 110 -6.51 -16.74 -11.63
C VAL A 110 -7.05 -18.11 -11.96
N VAL A 111 -6.18 -19.06 -12.29
CA VAL A 111 -6.57 -20.37 -12.81
C VAL A 111 -6.06 -21.54 -11.99
N GLU A 112 -5.21 -21.26 -11.02
CA GLU A 112 -4.67 -22.24 -10.07
C GLU A 112 -4.28 -21.51 -8.77
N SER A 113 -4.67 -22.07 -7.63
CA SER A 113 -4.27 -21.56 -6.30
C SER A 113 -3.65 -22.69 -5.48
N LEU A 114 -2.54 -22.38 -4.81
CA LEU A 114 -1.70 -23.34 -4.08
C LEU A 114 -1.37 -22.81 -2.69
N THR A 115 -1.19 -23.71 -1.73
CA THR A 115 -0.64 -23.37 -0.42
C THR A 115 0.89 -23.46 -0.42
N VAL A 116 1.58 -22.45 0.11
CA VAL A 116 3.04 -22.49 0.30
C VAL A 116 3.34 -23.21 1.61
N ASN A 117 2.92 -24.46 1.68
CA ASN A 117 3.01 -25.32 2.86
C ASN A 117 3.86 -26.55 2.57
N THR A 118 5.01 -26.68 3.24
CA THR A 118 5.89 -27.85 3.09
C THR A 118 5.27 -29.14 3.62
N GLU A 119 4.26 -29.07 4.48
CA GLU A 119 3.49 -30.22 4.95
C GLU A 119 2.43 -30.66 3.92
N ASN A 120 2.01 -29.79 3.01
CA ASN A 120 1.21 -30.16 1.84
C ASN A 120 2.15 -30.53 0.68
N ALA A 121 2.54 -31.80 0.66
CA ALA A 121 3.53 -32.31 -0.30
C ALA A 121 3.10 -32.14 -1.77
N SER A 122 1.79 -32.17 -2.06
CA SER A 122 1.26 -32.00 -3.41
C SER A 122 1.47 -30.55 -3.90
N ASP A 123 1.03 -29.57 -3.11
CA ASP A 123 1.15 -28.16 -3.47
C ASP A 123 2.62 -27.75 -3.55
N PHE A 124 3.44 -28.17 -2.58
CA PHE A 124 4.85 -27.80 -2.57
C PHE A 124 5.65 -28.43 -3.71
N ALA A 125 5.31 -29.66 -4.11
CA ALA A 125 5.87 -30.28 -5.31
C ALA A 125 5.46 -29.52 -6.59
N ARG A 126 4.20 -29.10 -6.69
CA ARG A 126 3.71 -28.28 -7.80
C ARG A 126 4.40 -26.92 -7.87
N LEU A 127 4.61 -26.26 -6.73
CA LEU A 127 5.39 -25.01 -6.66
C LEU A 127 6.83 -25.20 -7.16
N LYS A 128 7.51 -26.28 -6.76
CA LYS A 128 8.85 -26.62 -7.28
C LYS A 128 8.84 -26.86 -8.79
N GLU A 129 7.83 -27.54 -9.30
CA GLU A 129 7.65 -27.75 -10.75
C GLU A 129 7.50 -26.42 -11.48
N ILE A 130 6.64 -25.51 -10.98
CA ILE A 130 6.45 -24.16 -11.57
C ILE A 130 7.78 -23.39 -11.61
N PHE A 131 8.53 -23.40 -10.50
CA PHE A 131 9.83 -22.71 -10.44
C PHE A 131 10.87 -23.34 -11.37
N ALA A 132 10.75 -24.62 -11.70
CA ALA A 132 11.64 -25.30 -12.64
C ALA A 132 11.30 -25.04 -14.12
N LYS A 133 10.15 -24.42 -14.46
CA LYS A 133 9.76 -24.13 -15.85
C LYS A 133 10.59 -23.04 -16.47
N ASP A 134 10.96 -23.20 -17.73
CA ASP A 134 11.64 -22.16 -18.54
C ASP A 134 10.74 -20.95 -18.78
N SER A 135 9.43 -21.20 -18.87
CA SER A 135 8.42 -20.19 -19.13
C SER A 135 8.21 -19.19 -18.00
N LEU A 136 8.64 -19.51 -16.77
CA LEU A 136 8.44 -18.63 -15.62
C LEU A 136 9.31 -17.37 -15.75
N GLN A 137 8.67 -16.23 -15.90
CA GLN A 137 9.30 -14.92 -16.10
C GLN A 137 9.38 -14.12 -14.81
N MET A 138 8.33 -14.16 -13.98
CA MET A 138 8.23 -13.36 -12.78
C MET A 138 7.49 -14.07 -11.64
N VAL A 139 8.01 -13.84 -10.45
CA VAL A 139 7.42 -14.24 -9.17
C VAL A 139 7.14 -12.96 -8.40
N THR A 140 5.88 -12.71 -8.08
CA THR A 140 5.49 -11.44 -7.45
C THR A 140 4.91 -11.63 -6.06
N PHE A 141 4.94 -10.59 -5.23
CA PHE A 141 4.59 -10.69 -3.81
C PHE A 141 3.73 -9.51 -3.37
N THR A 142 2.65 -9.83 -2.65
CA THR A 142 1.92 -8.90 -1.78
C THR A 142 1.72 -9.58 -0.41
N ILE A 143 2.76 -9.54 0.41
CA ILE A 143 2.86 -10.25 1.69
C ILE A 143 3.03 -9.31 2.88
N THR A 144 2.87 -8.02 2.64
CA THR A 144 3.12 -6.90 3.55
C THR A 144 4.61 -6.74 3.91
N GLU A 145 5.00 -5.55 4.34
CA GLU A 145 6.39 -5.27 4.73
C GLU A 145 6.93 -6.24 5.78
N LYS A 146 6.07 -6.67 6.70
CA LYS A 146 6.44 -7.64 7.75
C LYS A 146 6.79 -9.02 7.19
N GLY A 147 6.24 -9.39 6.04
CA GLY A 147 6.50 -10.67 5.39
C GLY A 147 7.95 -10.87 4.94
N TYR A 148 8.68 -9.77 4.73
CA TYR A 148 10.10 -9.81 4.36
C TYR A 148 11.05 -9.85 5.55
N SER A 149 10.55 -9.59 6.77
CA SER A 149 11.40 -9.51 7.96
C SER A 149 11.84 -10.90 8.44
N LEU A 150 13.12 -11.04 8.69
CA LEU A 150 13.71 -12.24 9.33
C LEU A 150 13.83 -12.07 10.85
N VAL A 151 13.51 -10.89 11.37
CA VAL A 151 13.63 -10.53 12.79
C VAL A 151 12.32 -9.98 13.34
N ASN A 152 12.16 -10.08 14.65
CA ASN A 152 11.04 -9.47 15.37
C ASN A 152 11.28 -7.96 15.60
N GLY A 153 10.32 -7.28 16.24
CA GLY A 153 10.43 -5.84 16.54
C GLY A 153 11.57 -5.45 17.48
N LYS A 154 12.28 -6.42 18.08
CA LYS A 154 13.47 -6.21 18.91
C LYS A 154 14.78 -6.47 18.16
N GLY A 155 14.71 -6.86 16.89
CA GLY A 155 15.88 -7.21 16.10
C GLY A 155 16.41 -8.64 16.33
N GLU A 156 15.66 -9.49 17.05
CA GLU A 156 16.01 -10.90 17.27
C GLU A 156 15.47 -11.76 16.13
N LEU A 157 16.23 -12.78 15.68
CA LEU A 157 15.77 -13.71 14.65
C LEU A 157 14.44 -14.36 15.04
N LEU A 158 13.55 -14.51 14.07
CA LEU A 158 12.36 -15.31 14.24
C LEU A 158 12.74 -16.79 14.40
N SER A 159 12.09 -17.51 15.31
CA SER A 159 12.42 -18.90 15.64
C SER A 159 12.41 -19.84 14.45
N ASP A 160 11.43 -19.68 13.55
CA ASP A 160 11.34 -20.51 12.35
C ASP A 160 12.46 -20.18 11.34
N VAL A 161 12.88 -18.92 11.25
CA VAL A 161 14.00 -18.49 10.42
C VAL A 161 15.31 -19.08 10.93
N GLU A 162 15.56 -18.99 12.25
CA GLU A 162 16.75 -19.57 12.87
C GLU A 162 16.81 -21.09 12.66
N ALA A 163 15.69 -21.79 12.82
CA ALA A 163 15.59 -23.21 12.57
C ALA A 163 15.88 -23.56 11.09
N ASP A 164 15.33 -22.77 10.15
CA ASP A 164 15.50 -23.01 8.72
C ASP A 164 16.92 -22.75 8.22
N PHE A 165 17.68 -21.85 8.86
CA PHE A 165 19.11 -21.67 8.56
C PHE A 165 19.92 -22.95 8.80
N VAL A 166 19.51 -23.78 9.74
CA VAL A 166 20.18 -25.03 10.12
C VAL A 166 19.60 -26.24 9.40
N SER A 167 18.29 -26.28 9.16
CA SER A 167 17.61 -27.42 8.51
C SER A 167 17.73 -27.43 6.99
N GLY A 168 17.94 -26.27 6.36
CA GLY A 168 18.17 -26.15 4.92
C GLY A 168 16.91 -26.11 4.06
N PRO A 169 17.07 -26.25 2.72
CA PRO A 169 16.00 -26.00 1.74
C PRO A 169 14.98 -27.12 1.59
N GLU A 170 15.13 -28.25 2.26
CA GLU A 170 14.26 -29.42 2.07
C GLU A 170 12.81 -29.14 2.49
N ALA A 171 12.60 -28.66 3.72
CA ALA A 171 11.28 -28.42 4.30
C ALA A 171 11.27 -27.22 5.26
N PRO A 172 11.58 -25.99 4.80
CA PRO A 172 11.60 -24.82 5.64
C PRO A 172 10.18 -24.46 6.15
N LYS A 173 10.13 -23.83 7.33
CA LYS A 173 8.88 -23.43 7.99
C LYS A 173 8.58 -21.95 7.80
N SER A 174 9.61 -21.10 7.80
CA SER A 174 9.46 -19.66 7.63
C SER A 174 9.02 -19.30 6.21
N TYR A 175 8.30 -18.19 6.06
CA TYR A 175 7.79 -17.76 4.76
C TYR A 175 8.92 -17.59 3.74
N ILE A 176 9.91 -16.78 4.08
CA ILE A 176 11.05 -16.50 3.18
C ILE A 176 11.92 -17.74 2.98
N GLY A 177 12.05 -18.62 3.98
CA GLY A 177 12.74 -19.90 3.84
C GLY A 177 12.10 -20.77 2.75
N LYS A 178 10.77 -20.83 2.70
CA LYS A 178 10.03 -21.54 1.65
C LYS A 178 10.26 -20.93 0.27
N VAL A 179 10.22 -19.59 0.16
CA VAL A 179 10.49 -18.89 -1.10
C VAL A 179 11.94 -19.11 -1.55
N ALA A 180 12.91 -19.05 -0.63
CA ALA A 180 14.31 -19.35 -0.92
C ALA A 180 14.50 -20.80 -1.39
N ALA A 181 13.79 -21.76 -0.79
CA ALA A 181 13.82 -23.17 -1.21
C ALA A 181 13.25 -23.37 -2.63
N LEU A 182 12.19 -22.65 -2.99
CA LEU A 182 11.64 -22.67 -4.35
C LEU A 182 12.62 -22.05 -5.36
N LEU A 183 13.29 -20.97 -4.99
CA LEU A 183 14.33 -20.37 -5.83
C LEU A 183 15.55 -21.28 -5.95
N TYR A 184 15.90 -22.03 -4.88
CA TYR A 184 16.93 -23.05 -4.92
C TYR A 184 16.57 -24.21 -5.89
N ALA A 185 15.30 -24.63 -5.89
CA ALA A 185 14.83 -25.62 -6.88
C ALA A 185 14.99 -25.10 -8.34
N ARG A 186 14.77 -23.80 -8.56
CA ARG A 186 15.01 -23.17 -9.88
C ARG A 186 16.49 -23.15 -10.25
N TYR A 187 17.36 -22.86 -9.29
CA TYR A 187 18.80 -22.95 -9.45
C TYR A 187 19.20 -24.37 -9.88
N GLN A 188 18.74 -25.39 -9.15
CA GLN A 188 19.00 -26.80 -9.46
C GLN A 188 18.46 -27.25 -10.81
N ALA A 189 17.38 -26.62 -11.30
CA ALA A 189 16.81 -26.89 -12.63
C ALA A 189 17.61 -26.26 -13.79
N GLY A 190 18.78 -25.67 -13.53
CA GLY A 190 19.70 -25.13 -14.53
C GLY A 190 19.91 -23.62 -14.46
N GLU A 191 19.88 -23.03 -13.28
CA GLU A 191 20.12 -21.58 -13.06
C GLU A 191 19.26 -20.69 -13.94
N LYS A 192 17.98 -21.04 -14.10
CA LYS A 192 17.07 -20.34 -15.01
C LYS A 192 16.76 -18.92 -14.52
N PRO A 193 16.78 -17.92 -15.42
CA PRO A 193 16.57 -16.52 -15.02
C PRO A 193 15.13 -16.24 -14.59
N VAL A 194 14.94 -15.34 -13.62
CA VAL A 194 13.63 -14.93 -13.09
C VAL A 194 13.70 -13.57 -12.42
N ALA A 195 12.61 -12.79 -12.47
CA ALA A 195 12.43 -11.61 -11.64
C ALA A 195 11.60 -11.93 -10.38
N MET A 196 12.11 -11.54 -9.21
CA MET A 196 11.45 -11.66 -7.90
C MET A 196 10.96 -10.27 -7.51
N VAL A 197 9.65 -10.01 -7.64
CA VAL A 197 9.08 -8.65 -7.66
C VAL A 197 8.19 -8.43 -6.44
N SER A 198 8.67 -7.70 -5.45
CA SER A 198 7.79 -7.20 -4.39
C SER A 198 6.83 -6.16 -4.98
N MET A 199 5.54 -6.34 -4.74
CA MET A 199 4.48 -5.39 -5.09
C MET A 199 3.79 -4.84 -3.82
N ASP A 200 4.50 -4.84 -2.70
CA ASP A 200 4.04 -4.25 -1.45
C ASP A 200 4.32 -2.74 -1.39
N ASN A 201 3.41 -2.01 -0.78
CA ASN A 201 3.55 -0.56 -0.60
C ASN A 201 4.50 -0.24 0.57
N CYS A 202 5.78 -0.50 0.36
CA CYS A 202 6.85 -0.13 1.28
C CYS A 202 8.09 0.33 0.51
N SER A 203 8.84 1.23 1.12
CA SER A 203 10.02 1.84 0.51
C SER A 203 11.07 0.80 0.16
N HIS A 204 11.65 0.91 -1.03
CA HIS A 204 12.73 0.05 -1.54
C HIS A 204 12.41 -1.45 -1.37
N ASN A 205 11.20 -1.82 -1.73
CA ASN A 205 10.64 -3.15 -1.48
C ASN A 205 11.44 -4.29 -2.11
N GLY A 206 12.03 -4.09 -3.30
CA GLY A 206 12.89 -5.06 -3.95
C GLY A 206 14.17 -5.36 -3.16
N ASP A 207 14.76 -4.34 -2.50
CA ASP A 207 15.94 -4.54 -1.66
C ASP A 207 15.62 -5.33 -0.39
N LYS A 208 14.42 -5.15 0.18
CA LYS A 208 13.96 -5.94 1.34
C LYS A 208 13.83 -7.42 0.99
N LEU A 209 13.22 -7.71 -0.15
CA LEU A 209 13.09 -9.08 -0.65
C LEU A 209 14.47 -9.68 -0.98
N TYR A 210 15.33 -8.93 -1.67
CA TYR A 210 16.70 -9.36 -1.95
C TYR A 210 17.46 -9.69 -0.67
N ALA A 211 17.48 -8.78 0.30
CA ALA A 211 18.21 -8.99 1.55
C ALA A 211 17.75 -10.25 2.28
N ALA A 212 16.45 -10.50 2.32
CA ALA A 212 15.88 -11.67 2.97
C ALA A 212 16.29 -12.98 2.26
N ILE A 213 16.16 -13.05 0.93
CA ILE A 213 16.56 -14.23 0.14
C ILE A 213 18.07 -14.44 0.18
N HIS A 214 18.85 -13.36 0.04
CA HIS A 214 20.32 -13.42 0.11
C HIS A 214 20.81 -13.97 1.44
N THR A 215 20.18 -13.55 2.56
CA THR A 215 20.53 -14.05 3.89
C THR A 215 20.34 -15.57 3.99
N PHE A 216 19.24 -16.10 3.44
CA PHE A 216 19.03 -17.55 3.39
C PHE A 216 20.10 -18.25 2.54
N ALA A 217 20.41 -17.73 1.35
CA ALA A 217 21.43 -18.30 0.48
C ALA A 217 22.82 -18.32 1.16
N GLU A 218 23.17 -17.23 1.86
CA GLU A 218 24.41 -17.13 2.61
C GLU A 218 24.47 -18.10 3.79
N LYS A 219 23.40 -18.16 4.62
CA LYS A 219 23.33 -19.05 5.79
C LYS A 219 23.35 -20.52 5.41
N TRP A 220 22.66 -20.89 4.34
CA TRP A 220 22.67 -22.27 3.85
C TRP A 220 24.05 -22.68 3.29
N GLU A 221 24.79 -21.75 2.62
CA GLU A 221 26.17 -21.99 2.21
C GLU A 221 27.11 -22.13 3.41
N GLU A 222 27.06 -21.19 4.38
CA GLU A 222 27.84 -21.25 5.61
C GLU A 222 27.66 -22.57 6.36
N ASN A 223 26.43 -23.07 6.43
CA ASN A 223 26.06 -24.33 7.07
C ASN A 223 26.28 -25.57 6.17
N LYS A 224 26.81 -25.39 4.96
CA LYS A 224 27.08 -26.45 3.97
C LYS A 224 25.81 -27.24 3.55
N LEU A 225 24.68 -26.57 3.52
CA LEU A 225 23.37 -27.11 3.10
C LEU A 225 23.11 -26.88 1.62
N THR A 226 23.77 -25.89 1.03
CA THR A 226 23.82 -25.61 -0.41
C THR A 226 25.26 -25.35 -0.82
N ASP A 227 25.53 -25.43 -2.13
CA ASP A 227 26.81 -25.01 -2.68
C ASP A 227 26.90 -23.47 -2.86
N ALA A 228 28.11 -22.95 -3.10
CA ALA A 228 28.33 -21.53 -3.34
C ALA A 228 27.67 -21.01 -4.62
N GLY A 229 27.30 -21.89 -5.53
CA GLY A 229 26.62 -21.55 -6.78
C GLY A 229 25.25 -20.97 -6.56
N PHE A 230 24.50 -21.41 -5.55
CA PHE A 230 23.19 -20.86 -5.25
C PHE A 230 23.27 -19.38 -4.82
N ARG A 231 24.19 -19.03 -3.91
CA ARG A 231 24.39 -17.64 -3.53
C ARG A 231 24.87 -16.80 -4.72
N ALA A 232 25.77 -17.32 -5.54
CA ALA A 232 26.23 -16.66 -6.74
C ALA A 232 25.07 -16.44 -7.74
N TYR A 233 24.18 -17.41 -7.91
CA TYR A 233 22.97 -17.29 -8.74
C TYR A 233 22.03 -16.19 -8.23
N VAL A 234 21.75 -16.14 -6.92
CA VAL A 234 20.91 -15.08 -6.31
C VAL A 234 21.48 -13.68 -6.55
N ASN A 235 22.82 -13.55 -6.56
CA ASN A 235 23.53 -12.29 -6.74
C ASN A 235 23.80 -11.92 -8.20
N CYS A 236 23.52 -12.80 -9.14
CA CYS A 236 23.76 -12.58 -10.58
C CYS A 236 22.54 -11.89 -11.20
N LYS A 237 22.67 -10.62 -11.57
CA LYS A 237 21.57 -9.81 -12.14
C LYS A 237 21.08 -10.32 -13.51
N GLU A 238 21.89 -11.08 -14.23
CA GLU A 238 21.49 -11.76 -15.46
C GLU A 238 20.64 -13.01 -15.20
N LYS A 239 20.57 -13.45 -13.94
CA LYS A 239 19.82 -14.62 -13.50
C LYS A 239 18.64 -14.27 -12.60
N VAL A 240 18.88 -13.54 -11.52
CA VAL A 240 17.84 -13.17 -10.55
C VAL A 240 17.87 -11.67 -10.33
N THR A 241 16.74 -11.04 -10.55
CA THR A 241 16.55 -9.61 -10.28
C THR A 241 15.50 -9.41 -9.19
N PHE A 242 15.61 -8.27 -8.51
CA PHE A 242 14.68 -7.83 -7.48
C PHE A 242 14.20 -6.41 -7.81
N PRO A 243 13.34 -6.27 -8.81
CA PRO A 243 12.85 -4.97 -9.25
C PRO A 243 12.15 -4.22 -8.11
N TRP A 244 12.37 -2.91 -8.03
CA TRP A 244 11.58 -2.04 -7.18
C TRP A 244 10.24 -1.77 -7.80
N THR A 245 9.23 -1.61 -6.97
CA THR A 245 7.91 -1.18 -7.42
C THR A 245 7.34 -0.09 -6.52
N MET A 246 6.41 0.66 -7.09
CA MET A 246 5.54 1.55 -6.33
C MET A 246 4.10 1.28 -6.73
N ILE A 247 3.32 0.79 -5.79
CA ILE A 247 1.91 0.42 -5.96
C ILE A 247 1.02 1.33 -5.14
N ASP A 248 -0.16 1.62 -5.66
CA ASP A 248 -1.19 2.29 -4.89
C ASP A 248 -2.58 1.88 -5.36
N LYS A 249 -3.35 1.31 -4.47
CA LYS A 249 -4.79 1.00 -4.58
C LYS A 249 -5.35 0.71 -3.19
N ILE A 250 -6.48 1.28 -2.87
CA ILE A 250 -7.17 1.00 -1.62
C ILE A 250 -8.16 -0.14 -1.83
N THR A 251 -7.99 -1.20 -1.07
CA THR A 251 -8.85 -2.39 -1.05
C THR A 251 -9.27 -2.67 0.38
N PRO A 252 -10.32 -2.02 0.88
CA PRO A 252 -10.80 -2.21 2.23
C PRO A 252 -11.22 -3.65 2.52
N ARG A 253 -11.42 -3.97 3.80
CA ARG A 253 -12.08 -5.22 4.19
C ARG A 253 -13.44 -5.34 3.50
N PRO A 254 -13.92 -6.56 3.22
CA PRO A 254 -15.25 -6.77 2.68
C PRO A 254 -16.31 -5.98 3.46
N ASP A 255 -17.05 -5.16 2.76
CA ASP A 255 -18.05 -4.26 3.33
C ASP A 255 -19.43 -4.94 3.35
N ALA A 256 -20.14 -4.83 4.47
CA ALA A 256 -21.45 -5.43 4.63
C ALA A 256 -22.50 -4.88 3.63
N SER A 257 -22.40 -3.60 3.25
CA SER A 257 -23.31 -3.01 2.27
C SER A 257 -23.07 -3.55 0.86
N VAL A 258 -21.81 -3.85 0.54
CA VAL A 258 -21.42 -4.52 -0.72
C VAL A 258 -21.94 -5.96 -0.72
N GLU A 259 -21.78 -6.69 0.38
CA GLU A 259 -22.33 -8.04 0.52
C GLU A 259 -23.85 -8.07 0.32
N GLU A 260 -24.57 -7.14 0.95
CA GLU A 260 -26.02 -7.01 0.78
C GLU A 260 -26.43 -6.69 -0.67
N LEU A 261 -25.67 -5.84 -1.34
CA LEU A 261 -25.87 -5.51 -2.76
C LEU A 261 -25.77 -6.78 -3.62
N LEU A 262 -24.69 -7.54 -3.46
CA LEU A 262 -24.45 -8.76 -4.21
C LEU A 262 -25.52 -9.85 -3.92
N LYS A 263 -25.95 -9.97 -2.66
CA LYS A 263 -27.05 -10.88 -2.27
C LYS A 263 -28.39 -10.47 -2.92
N LYS A 264 -28.67 -9.19 -3.03
CA LYS A 264 -29.88 -8.68 -3.76
C LYS A 264 -29.84 -9.02 -5.25
N ASP A 265 -28.65 -9.04 -5.86
CA ASP A 265 -28.45 -9.49 -7.23
C ASP A 265 -28.66 -11.02 -7.39
N GLY A 266 -28.81 -11.73 -6.29
CA GLY A 266 -29.04 -13.17 -6.26
C GLY A 266 -27.76 -14.02 -6.27
N ILE A 267 -26.61 -13.45 -5.85
CA ILE A 267 -25.37 -14.21 -5.65
C ILE A 267 -25.47 -15.00 -4.35
N GLU A 268 -25.12 -16.25 -4.41
CA GLU A 268 -25.15 -17.21 -3.31
C GLU A 268 -23.73 -17.44 -2.75
N GLU A 269 -23.64 -17.94 -1.53
CA GLU A 269 -22.38 -18.37 -0.90
C GLU A 269 -21.35 -17.23 -0.77
N LEU A 270 -21.82 -16.01 -0.44
CA LEU A 270 -20.99 -14.81 -0.28
C LEU A 270 -20.49 -14.57 1.13
N ASP A 271 -20.89 -15.40 2.10
CA ASP A 271 -20.62 -15.13 3.51
C ASP A 271 -19.11 -15.03 3.76
N PRO A 272 -18.65 -13.92 4.37
CA PRO A 272 -17.25 -13.77 4.72
C PRO A 272 -16.81 -14.85 5.71
N VAL A 273 -15.57 -15.28 5.59
CA VAL A 273 -14.93 -16.23 6.50
C VAL A 273 -13.91 -15.50 7.36
N ILE A 274 -13.95 -15.74 8.66
CA ILE A 274 -12.87 -15.37 9.56
C ILE A 274 -12.02 -16.63 9.75
N THR A 275 -10.77 -16.55 9.31
CA THR A 275 -9.83 -17.66 9.39
C THR A 275 -9.29 -17.83 10.81
N SER A 276 -8.61 -18.96 11.07
CA SER A 276 -7.89 -19.18 12.33
C SER A 276 -6.79 -18.13 12.61
N LYS A 277 -6.32 -17.45 11.58
CA LYS A 277 -5.35 -16.35 11.64
C LYS A 277 -6.01 -14.97 11.84
N ASN A 278 -7.33 -14.93 12.05
CA ASN A 278 -8.14 -13.71 12.13
C ASN A 278 -8.11 -12.88 10.83
N THR A 279 -7.87 -13.50 9.70
CA THR A 279 -8.05 -12.85 8.41
C THR A 279 -9.53 -12.89 8.04
N TYR A 280 -10.07 -11.73 7.66
CA TYR A 280 -11.44 -11.59 7.20
C TYR A 280 -11.45 -11.60 5.66
N VAL A 281 -11.99 -12.65 5.05
CA VAL A 281 -12.00 -12.85 3.60
C VAL A 281 -13.40 -13.15 3.08
N ALA A 282 -13.69 -12.74 1.85
CA ALA A 282 -14.95 -12.99 1.16
C ALA A 282 -14.69 -13.38 -0.31
N PRO A 283 -15.66 -14.02 -0.99
CA PRO A 283 -15.56 -14.30 -2.42
C PRO A 283 -15.59 -13.05 -3.31
N PHE A 284 -15.75 -11.88 -2.71
CA PHE A 284 -15.70 -10.59 -3.38
C PHE A 284 -14.64 -9.68 -2.73
N VAL A 285 -14.21 -8.70 -3.49
CA VAL A 285 -13.31 -7.63 -3.05
C VAL A 285 -13.93 -6.31 -3.44
N ASN A 286 -14.02 -5.37 -2.50
CA ASN A 286 -14.35 -3.99 -2.80
C ASN A 286 -13.08 -3.15 -2.89
N ALA A 287 -13.01 -2.28 -3.88
CA ALA A 287 -11.85 -1.45 -4.17
C ALA A 287 -12.25 -0.06 -4.67
N GLU A 288 -11.34 0.92 -4.47
CA GLU A 288 -11.46 2.21 -5.16
C GLU A 288 -11.20 2.06 -6.67
N GLU A 289 -11.58 3.08 -7.45
CA GLU A 289 -11.30 3.12 -8.88
C GLU A 289 -9.84 3.50 -9.20
N CYS A 290 -9.20 4.30 -8.34
CA CYS A 290 -7.82 4.73 -8.54
C CYS A 290 -6.84 3.58 -8.35
N GLU A 291 -5.92 3.45 -9.29
CA GLU A 291 -4.83 2.47 -9.19
C GLU A 291 -3.63 2.90 -10.01
N TYR A 292 -2.43 2.59 -9.54
CA TYR A 292 -1.22 2.59 -10.35
C TYR A 292 -0.20 1.60 -9.81
N LEU A 293 0.64 1.10 -10.70
CA LEU A 293 1.78 0.26 -10.38
C LEU A 293 2.92 0.61 -11.33
N VAL A 294 4.00 1.14 -10.75
CA VAL A 294 5.24 1.46 -11.44
C VAL A 294 6.27 0.42 -11.05
N ILE A 295 6.95 -0.16 -12.02
CA ILE A 295 7.86 -1.30 -11.85
C ILE A 295 9.20 -0.98 -12.52
N GLU A 296 10.30 -1.27 -11.84
CA GLU A 296 11.63 -1.28 -12.45
C GLU A 296 11.69 -2.35 -13.55
N ASP A 297 12.05 -1.96 -14.78
CA ASP A 297 12.09 -2.86 -15.93
C ASP A 297 13.38 -3.70 -15.94
N ALA A 298 13.47 -4.65 -15.02
CA ALA A 298 14.61 -5.54 -14.85
C ALA A 298 14.15 -7.01 -14.82
N PHE A 299 13.89 -7.57 -16.00
CA PHE A 299 13.34 -8.92 -16.18
C PHE A 299 14.26 -9.78 -17.03
N PRO A 300 15.15 -10.59 -16.42
CA PRO A 300 16.18 -11.34 -17.15
C PRO A 300 15.61 -12.48 -18.03
N ASN A 301 14.37 -12.91 -17.78
CA ASN A 301 13.65 -13.90 -18.61
C ASN A 301 12.51 -13.26 -19.45
N GLY A 302 12.59 -11.94 -19.67
CA GLY A 302 11.48 -11.20 -20.27
C GLY A 302 10.29 -11.07 -19.32
N ARG A 303 9.25 -10.42 -19.80
CA ARG A 303 7.99 -10.22 -19.07
C ARG A 303 6.80 -10.11 -20.02
N PRO A 304 5.57 -10.32 -19.54
CA PRO A 304 4.38 -10.06 -20.35
C PRO A 304 4.21 -8.55 -20.62
N GLU A 305 3.43 -8.21 -21.65
CA GLU A 305 3.16 -6.83 -22.08
C GLU A 305 2.14 -6.14 -21.14
N LEU A 306 2.47 -6.05 -19.85
CA LEU A 306 1.57 -5.51 -18.82
C LEU A 306 1.36 -3.99 -18.96
N GLU A 307 2.22 -3.28 -19.67
CA GLU A 307 2.04 -1.87 -20.03
C GLU A 307 0.77 -1.63 -20.85
N LYS A 308 0.33 -2.60 -21.62
CA LYS A 308 -0.95 -2.55 -22.34
C LYS A 308 -2.16 -2.64 -21.41
N GLY A 309 -1.96 -3.11 -20.19
CA GLY A 309 -2.94 -3.13 -19.10
C GLY A 309 -2.83 -1.95 -18.12
N GLY A 310 -2.00 -0.94 -18.47
CA GLY A 310 -1.85 0.27 -17.67
C GLY A 310 -0.73 0.25 -16.62
N LEU A 311 0.05 -0.83 -16.52
CA LEU A 311 1.23 -0.86 -15.66
C LEU A 311 2.37 -0.06 -16.31
N MET A 312 3.18 0.59 -15.49
CA MET A 312 4.29 1.42 -15.96
C MET A 312 5.63 0.75 -15.67
N PHE A 313 6.48 0.64 -16.69
CA PHE A 313 7.83 0.10 -16.57
C PHE A 313 8.85 1.19 -16.81
N THR A 314 9.85 1.27 -15.94
CA THR A 314 10.83 2.35 -15.97
C THR A 314 12.13 1.94 -15.27
N GLU A 315 13.04 2.88 -15.08
CA GLU A 315 14.26 2.67 -14.31
C GLU A 315 14.02 2.76 -12.80
N ARG A 316 14.84 2.09 -12.00
CA ARG A 316 14.79 2.08 -10.52
C ARG A 316 14.72 3.49 -9.92
N GLU A 317 15.53 4.40 -10.43
CA GLU A 317 15.55 5.80 -9.96
C GLU A 317 14.19 6.50 -10.16
N THR A 318 13.51 6.18 -11.26
CA THR A 318 12.16 6.74 -11.52
C THR A 318 11.12 6.16 -10.57
N VAL A 319 11.22 4.88 -10.20
CA VAL A 319 10.35 4.29 -9.15
C VAL A 319 10.52 5.03 -7.83
N ASP A 320 11.76 5.32 -7.41
CA ASP A 320 12.07 6.13 -6.22
C ASP A 320 11.47 7.54 -6.31
N LYS A 321 11.55 8.19 -7.49
CA LYS A 321 10.93 9.50 -7.72
C LYS A 321 9.41 9.46 -7.59
N VAL A 322 8.74 8.39 -8.03
CA VAL A 322 7.29 8.21 -7.84
C VAL A 322 6.94 8.11 -6.35
N GLU A 323 7.72 7.35 -5.60
CA GLU A 323 7.54 7.26 -4.14
C GLU A 323 7.69 8.64 -3.48
N LYS A 324 8.75 9.38 -3.80
CA LYS A 324 8.98 10.74 -3.27
C LYS A 324 7.87 11.71 -3.63
N MET A 325 7.42 11.69 -4.88
CA MET A 325 6.29 12.52 -5.34
C MET A 325 5.06 12.28 -4.47
N LYS A 326 4.69 11.02 -4.26
CA LYS A 326 3.52 10.63 -3.45
C LYS A 326 3.68 11.00 -1.99
N VAL A 327 4.81 10.59 -1.38
CA VAL A 327 5.02 10.64 0.08
C VAL A 327 5.33 12.07 0.54
N CYS A 328 6.11 12.82 -0.22
CA CYS A 328 6.57 14.15 0.21
C CYS A 328 5.68 15.30 -0.27
N THR A 329 4.80 15.08 -1.27
CA THR A 329 4.08 16.19 -1.90
C THR A 329 2.62 15.89 -2.22
N CYS A 330 2.34 14.88 -3.09
CA CYS A 330 1.08 14.85 -3.82
C CYS A 330 -0.06 14.11 -3.12
N LEU A 331 0.21 13.24 -2.14
CA LEU A 331 -0.84 12.51 -1.42
C LEU A 331 -0.68 12.60 0.10
N ASN A 332 0.43 12.11 0.65
CA ASN A 332 0.55 11.91 2.08
C ASN A 332 0.52 13.21 2.90
N PRO A 333 1.11 14.33 2.46
CA PRO A 333 0.97 15.62 3.15
C PRO A 333 -0.49 16.09 3.21
N LEU A 334 -1.21 15.99 2.10
CA LEU A 334 -2.61 16.43 2.01
C LEU A 334 -3.50 15.61 2.95
N HIS A 335 -3.30 14.31 2.96
CA HIS A 335 -4.00 13.39 3.85
C HIS A 335 -3.69 13.66 5.34
N THR A 336 -2.44 14.01 5.66
CA THR A 336 -2.04 14.39 7.03
C THR A 336 -2.68 15.70 7.47
N ALA A 337 -2.72 16.70 6.60
CA ALA A 337 -3.35 17.98 6.89
C ALA A 337 -4.84 17.80 7.20
N LEU A 338 -5.56 17.02 6.40
CA LEU A 338 -6.95 16.65 6.67
C LEU A 338 -7.07 15.94 8.02
N ALA A 339 -6.27 14.90 8.26
CA ALA A 339 -6.37 14.13 9.50
C ALA A 339 -6.20 14.97 10.77
N VAL A 340 -5.25 15.90 10.78
CA VAL A 340 -5.01 16.79 11.93
C VAL A 340 -6.23 17.68 12.19
N PHE A 341 -6.70 18.38 11.18
CA PHE A 341 -7.83 19.28 11.33
C PHE A 341 -9.17 18.56 11.43
N GLY A 342 -9.30 17.39 10.79
CA GLY A 342 -10.47 16.53 10.92
C GLY A 342 -10.69 16.05 12.36
N CYS A 343 -9.63 15.61 13.04
CA CYS A 343 -9.70 15.27 14.46
C CYS A 343 -10.13 16.49 15.32
N LEU A 344 -9.54 17.65 15.06
CA LEU A 344 -9.85 18.89 15.78
C LEU A 344 -11.27 19.37 15.56
N LEU A 345 -11.82 19.19 14.37
CA LEU A 345 -13.17 19.64 14.02
C LEU A 345 -14.24 18.56 14.20
N GLY A 346 -13.85 17.35 14.67
CA GLY A 346 -14.77 16.27 15.02
C GLY A 346 -15.32 15.50 13.83
N TYR A 347 -14.61 15.47 12.69
CA TYR A 347 -14.97 14.63 11.55
C TYR A 347 -14.70 13.15 11.81
N GLU A 348 -15.57 12.31 11.26
CA GLU A 348 -15.45 10.84 11.34
C GLU A 348 -14.90 10.22 10.04
N LYS A 349 -15.03 10.91 8.91
CA LYS A 349 -14.57 10.45 7.60
C LYS A 349 -13.80 11.55 6.87
N ILE A 350 -12.69 11.18 6.26
CA ILE A 350 -11.90 12.08 5.40
C ILE A 350 -12.73 12.59 4.21
N SER A 351 -13.61 11.76 3.64
CA SER A 351 -14.47 12.18 2.53
C SER A 351 -15.46 13.28 2.90
N ASP A 352 -15.88 13.36 4.16
CA ASP A 352 -16.76 14.45 4.63
C ASP A 352 -15.99 15.75 4.83
N GLU A 353 -14.71 15.69 5.17
CA GLU A 353 -13.84 16.86 5.23
C GLU A 353 -13.69 17.56 3.87
N MET A 354 -13.74 16.78 2.77
CA MET A 354 -13.67 17.34 1.42
C MET A 354 -14.94 18.10 0.97
N LYS A 355 -16.00 18.05 1.77
CA LYS A 355 -17.21 18.87 1.61
C LYS A 355 -17.12 20.19 2.37
N ASP A 356 -16.13 20.33 3.25
CA ASP A 356 -15.82 21.51 4.01
C ASP A 356 -14.94 22.45 3.17
N GLU A 357 -15.42 23.68 2.94
CA GLU A 357 -14.77 24.63 2.04
C GLU A 357 -13.37 25.02 2.51
N GLU A 358 -13.16 25.22 3.82
CA GLU A 358 -11.87 25.58 4.36
C GLU A 358 -10.87 24.43 4.30
N LEU A 359 -11.29 23.19 4.65
CA LEU A 359 -10.41 22.03 4.59
C LEU A 359 -10.04 21.65 3.17
N LYS A 360 -11.00 21.72 2.25
CA LYS A 360 -10.73 21.50 0.82
C LYS A 360 -9.72 22.51 0.30
N LYS A 361 -9.93 23.80 0.56
CA LYS A 361 -9.04 24.86 0.12
C LYS A 361 -7.65 24.78 0.78
N LEU A 362 -7.57 24.32 2.04
CA LEU A 362 -6.33 24.05 2.74
C LEU A 362 -5.47 23.06 1.94
N VAL A 363 -6.02 21.90 1.60
CA VAL A 363 -5.25 20.87 0.90
C VAL A 363 -4.99 21.22 -0.56
N GLU A 364 -5.91 21.89 -1.24
CA GLU A 364 -5.68 22.45 -2.58
C GLU A 364 -4.49 23.43 -2.57
N THR A 365 -4.43 24.33 -1.61
CA THR A 365 -3.35 25.31 -1.51
C THR A 365 -2.02 24.65 -1.14
N ILE A 366 -2.00 23.73 -0.18
CA ILE A 366 -0.80 22.96 0.16
C ILE A 366 -0.30 22.19 -1.08
N GLY A 367 -1.19 21.47 -1.77
CA GLY A 367 -0.82 20.67 -2.94
C GLY A 367 -0.31 21.51 -4.10
N TYR A 368 -1.13 22.47 -4.57
CA TYR A 368 -0.82 23.21 -5.80
C TYR A 368 0.16 24.37 -5.63
N LYS A 369 0.14 25.06 -4.48
CA LYS A 369 0.94 26.28 -4.29
C LYS A 369 2.20 26.06 -3.47
N GLU A 370 2.15 25.20 -2.45
CA GLU A 370 3.30 24.99 -1.58
C GLU A 370 4.11 23.74 -1.98
N GLY A 371 3.45 22.64 -2.36
CA GLY A 371 4.11 21.39 -2.70
C GLY A 371 4.55 21.29 -4.16
N LEU A 372 3.65 21.57 -5.11
CA LEU A 372 3.90 21.38 -6.54
C LEU A 372 5.15 22.14 -7.07
N PRO A 373 5.48 23.36 -6.59
CA PRO A 373 6.70 24.07 -7.04
C PRO A 373 8.01 23.31 -6.79
N VAL A 374 8.04 22.42 -5.80
CA VAL A 374 9.25 21.66 -5.43
C VAL A 374 9.07 20.16 -5.57
N VAL A 375 8.00 19.72 -6.22
CA VAL A 375 7.72 18.30 -6.39
C VAL A 375 8.81 17.60 -7.21
N VAL A 376 9.17 16.39 -6.79
CA VAL A 376 10.00 15.51 -7.61
C VAL A 376 9.13 14.97 -8.74
N ASN A 377 9.39 15.41 -9.97
CA ASN A 377 8.67 14.92 -11.15
C ASN A 377 9.30 13.62 -11.65
N PRO A 378 8.59 12.49 -11.58
CA PRO A 378 9.11 11.21 -12.05
C PRO A 378 9.07 11.05 -13.59
N GLY A 379 8.30 11.88 -14.31
CA GLY A 379 8.14 11.82 -15.75
C GLY A 379 7.17 10.73 -16.26
N VAL A 380 6.94 9.65 -15.51
CA VAL A 380 5.98 8.58 -15.88
C VAL A 380 4.57 8.84 -15.36
N LEU A 381 4.45 9.70 -14.36
CA LEU A 381 3.21 10.23 -13.79
C LEU A 381 3.34 11.74 -13.71
N ASP A 382 2.33 12.46 -14.19
CA ASP A 382 2.29 13.92 -14.04
C ASP A 382 1.88 14.30 -12.61
N PRO A 383 2.71 15.06 -11.85
CA PRO A 383 2.40 15.41 -10.47
C PRO A 383 1.12 16.21 -10.30
N LYS A 384 0.79 17.08 -11.27
CA LYS A 384 -0.44 17.89 -11.20
C LYS A 384 -1.67 17.01 -11.41
N GLU A 385 -1.67 16.15 -12.44
CA GLU A 385 -2.77 15.19 -12.67
C GLU A 385 -2.91 14.24 -11.49
N PHE A 386 -1.80 13.88 -10.83
CA PHE A 386 -1.82 13.06 -9.63
C PHE A 386 -2.54 13.78 -8.48
N ILE A 387 -2.21 15.05 -8.20
CA ILE A 387 -2.91 15.87 -7.19
C ILE A 387 -4.39 16.02 -7.55
N ASP A 388 -4.70 16.29 -8.83
CA ASP A 388 -6.08 16.42 -9.31
C ASP A 388 -6.87 15.14 -8.98
N THR A 389 -6.31 13.97 -9.27
CA THR A 389 -6.93 12.66 -8.96
C THR A 389 -7.11 12.47 -7.44
N VAL A 390 -6.09 12.81 -6.66
CA VAL A 390 -6.15 12.72 -5.19
C VAL A 390 -7.28 13.57 -4.62
N LEU A 391 -7.37 14.83 -5.03
CA LEU A 391 -8.30 15.80 -4.44
C LEU A 391 -9.72 15.71 -5.00
N GLN A 392 -9.89 15.25 -6.25
CA GLN A 392 -11.19 15.23 -6.92
C GLN A 392 -11.86 13.84 -6.91
N VAL A 393 -11.07 12.77 -6.84
CA VAL A 393 -11.58 11.40 -6.97
C VAL A 393 -11.31 10.60 -5.70
N ARG A 394 -10.06 10.54 -5.24
CA ARG A 394 -9.65 9.58 -4.21
C ARG A 394 -10.11 9.98 -2.82
N VAL A 395 -9.72 11.17 -2.35
CA VAL A 395 -10.03 11.65 -0.99
C VAL A 395 -11.53 11.90 -0.79
N PRO A 396 -12.28 12.44 -1.77
CA PRO A 396 -13.72 12.62 -1.65
C PRO A 396 -14.54 11.33 -1.74
N ASN A 397 -13.95 10.18 -2.07
CA ASN A 397 -14.69 8.92 -2.26
C ASN A 397 -15.39 8.48 -0.96
N PRO A 398 -16.74 8.49 -0.91
CA PRO A 398 -17.50 8.24 0.32
C PRO A 398 -17.46 6.77 0.77
N PHE A 399 -17.06 5.86 -0.11
CA PHE A 399 -16.94 4.44 0.17
C PHE A 399 -15.63 4.07 0.87
N MET A 400 -14.64 4.98 0.88
CA MET A 400 -13.38 4.70 1.55
C MET A 400 -13.53 4.87 3.07
N PRO A 401 -13.08 3.87 3.86
CA PRO A 401 -13.27 3.85 5.31
C PRO A 401 -12.20 4.67 6.06
N ASP A 402 -11.63 5.68 5.42
CA ASP A 402 -10.57 6.49 6.01
C ASP A 402 -11.14 7.46 7.04
N THR A 403 -10.64 7.34 8.26
CA THR A 403 -10.98 8.25 9.37
C THR A 403 -9.79 9.16 9.69
N PRO A 404 -10.02 10.42 10.12
CA PRO A 404 -8.96 11.31 10.57
C PRO A 404 -8.06 10.64 11.63
N GLN A 405 -8.67 9.96 12.60
CA GLN A 405 -7.98 9.30 13.71
C GLN A 405 -7.03 8.20 13.23
N ARG A 406 -7.44 7.39 12.23
CA ARG A 406 -6.58 6.36 11.65
C ARG A 406 -5.38 6.96 10.91
N ILE A 407 -5.60 8.01 10.17
CA ILE A 407 -4.54 8.69 9.42
C ILE A 407 -3.59 9.46 10.34
N ALA A 408 -4.09 9.99 11.47
CA ALA A 408 -3.29 10.71 12.47
C ALA A 408 -2.37 9.79 13.30
N THR A 409 -2.49 8.46 13.21
CA THR A 409 -1.54 7.53 13.84
C THR A 409 -0.11 7.84 13.40
N ASP A 410 0.85 7.83 14.33
CA ASP A 410 2.29 8.06 14.08
C ASP A 410 2.61 9.38 13.39
N THR A 411 1.84 10.44 13.59
CA THR A 411 2.06 11.74 12.92
C THR A 411 3.43 12.32 13.22
N SER A 412 3.94 12.19 14.46
CA SER A 412 5.29 12.65 14.81
C SER A 412 6.41 12.03 13.96
N GLN A 413 6.20 10.83 13.43
CA GLN A 413 7.14 10.12 12.57
C GLN A 413 7.00 10.49 11.09
N LYS A 414 5.95 11.24 10.76
CA LYS A 414 5.54 11.50 9.37
C LYS A 414 5.79 12.94 8.93
N LEU A 415 5.73 13.91 9.85
CA LEU A 415 5.83 15.33 9.51
C LEU A 415 7.15 15.68 8.82
N ALA A 416 8.27 15.10 9.25
CA ALA A 416 9.58 15.36 8.67
C ALA A 416 9.63 15.04 7.17
N ILE A 417 9.14 13.86 6.77
CA ILE A 417 9.18 13.44 5.37
C ILE A 417 8.04 14.06 4.55
N ARG A 418 6.87 14.28 5.15
CA ARG A 418 5.70 14.78 4.43
C ARG A 418 5.71 16.29 4.19
N PHE A 419 6.33 17.05 5.08
CA PHE A 419 6.38 18.52 4.99
C PHE A 419 7.80 19.07 5.11
N GLY A 420 8.65 18.44 5.95
CA GLY A 420 10.03 18.89 6.14
C GLY A 420 10.85 18.84 4.85
N GLU A 421 10.62 17.86 3.99
CA GLU A 421 11.28 17.76 2.68
C GLU A 421 10.90 18.92 1.76
N THR A 422 9.63 19.38 1.78
CA THR A 422 9.20 20.59 1.08
C THR A 422 9.92 21.82 1.61
N ILE A 423 10.02 22.01 2.93
CA ILE A 423 10.75 23.13 3.54
C ILE A 423 12.22 23.14 3.13
N LYS A 424 12.87 21.97 3.15
CA LYS A 424 14.27 21.83 2.70
C LYS A 424 14.44 22.19 1.23
N ALA A 425 13.49 21.78 0.39
CA ALA A 425 13.51 22.08 -1.04
C ALA A 425 13.35 23.60 -1.30
N TYR A 426 12.48 24.29 -0.55
CA TYR A 426 12.38 25.75 -0.60
C TYR A 426 13.68 26.40 -0.14
N ALA A 427 14.27 25.95 0.98
CA ALA A 427 15.52 26.48 1.50
C ALA A 427 16.73 26.28 0.56
N ALA A 428 16.68 25.28 -0.28
CA ALA A 428 17.71 24.99 -1.28
C ALA A 428 17.47 25.68 -2.64
N SER A 429 16.33 26.32 -2.83
CA SER A 429 15.96 27.00 -4.08
C SER A 429 16.49 28.42 -4.10
N ASP A 430 16.98 28.84 -5.27
CA ASP A 430 17.34 30.25 -5.52
C ASP A 430 16.12 31.13 -5.91
N GLU A 431 14.98 30.49 -6.21
CA GLU A 431 13.76 31.17 -6.71
C GLU A 431 12.63 31.24 -5.67
N LEU A 432 12.66 30.38 -4.65
CA LEU A 432 11.60 30.23 -3.65
C LEU A 432 12.10 30.67 -2.26
N ASP A 433 11.22 31.27 -1.48
CA ASP A 433 11.50 31.66 -0.09
C ASP A 433 10.69 30.75 0.86
N VAL A 434 11.35 30.15 1.84
CA VAL A 434 10.69 29.37 2.92
C VAL A 434 9.59 30.17 3.61
N LYS A 435 9.71 31.49 3.68
CA LYS A 435 8.71 32.40 4.25
C LYS A 435 7.41 32.49 3.44
N ASP A 436 7.40 32.01 2.18
CA ASP A 436 6.17 31.93 1.38
C ASP A 436 5.28 30.78 1.79
N LEU A 437 5.83 29.77 2.50
CA LEU A 437 5.05 28.69 3.10
C LEU A 437 4.17 29.25 4.23
N LYS A 438 2.85 29.11 4.08
CA LYS A 438 1.85 29.57 5.06
C LYS A 438 1.05 28.43 5.66
N LEU A 439 0.61 27.48 4.84
CA LEU A 439 -0.30 26.44 5.27
C LEU A 439 0.42 25.21 5.80
N ILE A 440 1.63 24.90 5.35
CA ILE A 440 2.47 23.87 6.01
C ILE A 440 2.74 24.26 7.48
N PRO A 441 3.19 25.50 7.80
CA PRO A 441 3.29 25.97 9.20
C PRO A 441 1.95 25.94 9.96
N LEU A 442 0.82 26.19 9.28
CA LEU A 442 -0.51 26.07 9.89
C LEU A 442 -0.82 24.63 10.28
N VAL A 443 -0.44 23.64 9.46
CA VAL A 443 -0.58 22.21 9.80
C VAL A 443 0.28 21.84 11.01
N PHE A 444 1.49 22.37 11.14
CA PHE A 444 2.33 22.14 12.32
C PHE A 444 1.69 22.72 13.59
N ALA A 445 1.17 23.92 13.52
CA ALA A 445 0.42 24.51 14.63
C ALA A 445 -0.85 23.71 14.95
N GLY A 446 -1.57 23.23 13.92
CA GLY A 446 -2.72 22.35 14.06
C GLY A 446 -2.37 21.03 14.76
N TRP A 447 -1.21 20.43 14.42
CA TRP A 447 -0.74 19.23 15.11
C TRP A 447 -0.40 19.48 16.59
N LEU A 448 0.27 20.58 16.92
CA LEU A 448 0.51 20.96 18.32
C LEU A 448 -0.82 21.19 19.06
N ARG A 449 -1.81 21.80 18.42
CA ARG A 449 -3.16 21.97 18.96
C ARG A 449 -3.88 20.64 19.16
N TYR A 450 -3.72 19.68 18.23
CA TYR A 450 -4.24 18.32 18.34
C TYR A 450 -3.66 17.58 19.56
N LEU A 451 -2.37 17.74 19.84
CA LEU A 451 -1.71 17.11 21.00
C LEU A 451 -2.30 17.53 22.37
N MET A 452 -3.06 18.62 22.43
CA MET A 452 -3.77 19.03 23.65
C MET A 452 -4.90 18.05 24.02
N GLY A 453 -5.32 17.14 23.13
CA GLY A 453 -6.36 16.14 23.37
C GLY A 453 -7.77 16.71 23.57
N VAL A 454 -8.02 17.93 23.07
CA VAL A 454 -9.34 18.57 23.09
C VAL A 454 -9.68 19.11 21.69
N ASP A 455 -10.91 18.90 21.25
CA ASP A 455 -11.41 19.36 19.96
C ASP A 455 -11.66 20.87 19.93
N ASP A 456 -12.13 21.38 18.80
CA ASP A 456 -12.42 22.82 18.65
C ASP A 456 -13.56 23.30 19.53
N SER A 457 -14.47 22.41 19.98
CA SER A 457 -15.52 22.74 20.93
C SER A 457 -15.04 22.72 22.40
N GLY A 458 -13.83 22.25 22.67
CA GLY A 458 -13.29 22.05 24.01
C GLY A 458 -13.60 20.68 24.62
N LYS A 459 -14.16 19.74 23.84
CA LYS A 459 -14.44 18.37 24.28
C LYS A 459 -13.16 17.52 24.16
N ALA A 460 -12.85 16.77 25.20
CA ALA A 460 -11.73 15.84 25.19
C ALA A 460 -11.93 14.70 24.19
N PHE A 461 -10.85 14.28 23.53
CA PHE A 461 -10.79 13.09 22.67
C PHE A 461 -9.47 12.35 22.89
N ASP A 462 -9.45 11.06 22.54
CA ASP A 462 -8.25 10.23 22.62
C ASP A 462 -7.32 10.50 21.44
N LEU A 463 -6.04 10.75 21.73
CA LEU A 463 -5.01 10.89 20.72
C LEU A 463 -4.78 9.55 20.02
N SER A 464 -4.57 9.59 18.72
CA SER A 464 -4.17 8.41 17.96
C SER A 464 -2.81 7.89 18.42
N PRO A 465 -2.54 6.57 18.36
CA PRO A 465 -1.26 6.01 18.77
C PRO A 465 -0.08 6.66 18.04
N ASP A 466 0.94 7.07 18.82
CA ASP A 466 2.16 7.69 18.29
C ASP A 466 3.30 7.47 19.29
N PRO A 467 4.47 6.97 18.86
CA PRO A 467 5.57 6.61 19.77
C PRO A 467 6.18 7.80 20.52
N LEU A 468 5.99 9.04 20.03
CA LEU A 468 6.54 10.23 20.67
C LEU A 468 5.54 10.99 21.57
N LEU A 469 4.31 10.51 21.79
CA LEU A 469 3.33 11.21 22.63
C LEU A 469 3.89 11.54 24.03
N THR A 470 4.58 10.60 24.66
CA THR A 470 5.20 10.84 25.98
C THR A 470 6.27 11.92 25.97
N THR A 471 6.87 12.18 24.81
CA THR A 471 7.90 13.21 24.61
C THR A 471 7.28 14.56 24.29
N VAL A 472 6.25 14.60 23.44
CA VAL A 472 5.72 15.86 22.86
C VAL A 472 4.52 16.44 23.63
N CYS A 473 3.64 15.61 24.20
CA CYS A 473 2.47 16.09 24.93
C CYS A 473 2.81 16.99 26.13
N PRO A 474 3.92 16.78 26.87
CA PRO A 474 4.29 17.69 27.96
C PRO A 474 4.45 19.16 27.55
N TYR A 475 4.83 19.45 26.32
CA TYR A 475 4.99 20.82 25.83
C TYR A 475 3.67 21.58 25.67
N VAL A 476 2.57 20.89 25.51
CA VAL A 476 1.23 21.49 25.32
C VAL A 476 0.30 21.22 26.50
N ALA A 477 0.75 20.49 27.53
CA ALA A 477 -0.08 20.02 28.65
C ALA A 477 -0.69 21.18 29.47
N ASP A 478 0.02 22.29 29.59
CA ASP A 478 -0.41 23.45 30.38
C ASP A 478 -1.20 24.48 29.52
N LEU A 479 -1.24 24.29 28.19
CA LEU A 479 -2.01 25.16 27.31
C LEU A 479 -3.52 24.91 27.50
N LYS A 480 -4.29 25.99 27.48
CA LYS A 480 -5.75 26.00 27.62
C LYS A 480 -6.41 26.69 26.44
N LEU A 481 -7.74 26.63 26.38
CA LEU A 481 -8.52 27.38 25.40
C LEU A 481 -8.86 28.77 25.99
N GLU A 482 -7.84 29.62 26.13
CA GLU A 482 -7.96 30.97 26.69
C GLU A 482 -6.93 31.93 26.08
N GLU A 483 -7.22 33.22 26.08
CA GLU A 483 -6.31 34.25 25.60
C GLU A 483 -5.15 34.54 26.58
N GLY A 484 -4.06 35.08 26.05
CA GLY A 484 -2.97 35.64 26.86
C GLY A 484 -1.91 34.65 27.33
N GLN A 485 -1.94 33.43 26.84
CA GLN A 485 -0.96 32.40 27.16
C GLN A 485 0.38 32.63 26.47
N ASP A 486 1.47 32.27 27.14
CA ASP A 486 2.81 32.24 26.56
C ASP A 486 3.04 30.94 25.79
N VAL A 487 2.45 30.87 24.60
CA VAL A 487 2.51 29.71 23.71
C VAL A 487 3.95 29.44 23.26
N GLU A 488 4.72 30.50 22.98
CA GLU A 488 6.09 30.38 22.47
C GLU A 488 7.00 29.68 23.48
N SER A 489 6.97 30.10 24.75
CA SER A 489 7.76 29.45 25.80
C SER A 489 7.37 27.98 25.98
N ALA A 490 6.09 27.64 25.83
CA ALA A 490 5.62 26.27 25.96
C ALA A 490 6.18 25.35 24.87
N VAL A 491 6.18 25.77 23.60
CA VAL A 491 6.50 24.90 22.46
C VAL A 491 7.89 25.11 21.88
N SER A 492 8.71 26.05 22.42
CA SER A 492 10.01 26.43 21.85
C SER A 492 10.95 25.23 21.62
N GLU A 493 11.01 24.28 22.53
CA GLU A 493 11.89 23.14 22.42
C GLU A 493 11.41 22.11 21.39
N VAL A 494 10.09 21.87 21.30
CA VAL A 494 9.57 20.94 20.28
C VAL A 494 9.76 21.49 18.87
N LEU A 495 9.68 22.83 18.68
CA LEU A 495 9.89 23.46 17.37
C LEU A 495 11.33 23.31 16.84
N LYS A 496 12.29 22.99 17.67
CA LYS A 496 13.70 22.69 17.29
C LYS A 496 13.92 21.24 16.89
N MET A 497 12.94 20.35 17.11
CA MET A 497 13.09 18.90 16.91
C MET A 497 13.10 18.53 15.43
N LYS A 498 14.30 18.49 14.84
CA LYS A 498 14.50 18.09 13.42
C LYS A 498 13.97 16.68 13.12
N GLN A 499 13.94 15.80 14.10
CA GLN A 499 13.35 14.45 13.96
C GLN A 499 11.84 14.47 13.68
N ILE A 500 11.12 15.52 14.12
CA ILE A 500 9.67 15.68 13.94
C ILE A 500 9.37 16.51 12.69
N PHE A 501 10.00 17.68 12.54
CA PHE A 501 9.69 18.64 11.46
C PHE A 501 10.64 18.53 10.26
N GLY A 502 11.69 17.71 10.33
CA GLY A 502 12.72 17.62 9.29
C GLY A 502 13.76 18.73 9.33
N VAL A 503 13.43 19.84 9.95
CA VAL A 503 14.25 21.05 10.15
C VAL A 503 14.04 21.60 11.56
N ASP A 504 14.97 22.44 12.03
CA ASP A 504 14.72 23.34 13.16
C ASP A 504 13.89 24.53 12.64
N LEU A 505 12.68 24.71 13.17
CA LEU A 505 11.75 25.73 12.66
C LEU A 505 12.22 27.16 12.98
N TYR A 506 13.07 27.37 14.00
CA TYR A 506 13.73 28.66 14.25
C TYR A 506 14.80 28.94 13.18
N GLU A 507 15.65 27.95 12.89
CA GLU A 507 16.65 28.09 11.82
C GLU A 507 15.99 28.31 10.46
N ALA A 508 14.85 27.65 10.21
CA ALA A 508 14.07 27.82 8.98
C ALA A 508 13.26 29.15 8.91
N GLY A 509 13.18 29.89 10.00
CA GLY A 509 12.41 31.16 10.06
C GLY A 509 10.89 30.99 10.09
N LEU A 510 10.39 29.81 10.48
CA LEU A 510 8.96 29.47 10.53
C LEU A 510 8.38 29.40 11.96
N ALA A 511 9.22 29.39 12.99
CA ALA A 511 8.78 29.20 14.38
C ALA A 511 7.80 30.28 14.86
N GLU A 512 8.07 31.55 14.55
CA GLU A 512 7.18 32.67 14.92
C GLU A 512 5.79 32.51 14.28
N LEU A 513 5.73 32.09 13.02
CA LEU A 513 4.47 31.86 12.31
C LEU A 513 3.68 30.69 12.92
N VAL A 514 4.35 29.59 13.24
CA VAL A 514 3.72 28.44 13.91
C VAL A 514 3.19 28.82 15.29
N CYS A 515 3.98 29.54 16.09
CA CYS A 515 3.53 30.04 17.39
C CYS A 515 2.33 30.99 17.25
N GLY A 516 2.35 31.87 16.25
CA GLY A 516 1.24 32.79 15.97
C GLY A 516 -0.06 32.05 15.67
N TYR A 517 0.00 31.02 14.80
CA TYR A 517 -1.16 30.19 14.48
C TYR A 517 -1.65 29.38 15.70
N LEU A 518 -0.75 28.77 16.45
CA LEU A 518 -1.12 28.03 17.66
C LEU A 518 -1.79 28.94 18.69
N LYS A 519 -1.26 30.16 18.87
CA LYS A 519 -1.85 31.17 19.75
C LYS A 519 -3.26 31.54 19.31
N GLU A 520 -3.51 31.67 18.00
CA GLU A 520 -4.87 31.92 17.49
C GLU A 520 -5.81 30.74 17.74
N MET A 521 -5.37 29.50 17.47
CA MET A 521 -6.18 28.29 17.66
C MET A 521 -6.46 27.93 19.12
N THR A 522 -5.73 28.51 20.06
CA THR A 522 -5.92 28.27 21.53
C THR A 522 -6.66 29.39 22.25
N LYS A 523 -7.13 30.44 21.55
CA LYS A 523 -7.80 31.61 22.19
C LYS A 523 -9.10 31.24 22.91
N ALA A 524 -9.89 30.34 22.34
CA ALA A 524 -11.20 29.96 22.83
C ALA A 524 -11.70 28.69 22.11
N PRO A 525 -12.75 28.02 22.60
CA PRO A 525 -13.50 27.08 21.78
C PRO A 525 -13.99 27.72 20.48
N GLY A 526 -13.91 26.98 19.34
CA GLY A 526 -14.23 27.49 18.00
C GLY A 526 -13.07 28.19 17.28
N ALA A 527 -11.95 28.40 17.96
CA ALA A 527 -10.83 29.18 17.43
C ALA A 527 -10.05 28.47 16.30
N VAL A 528 -10.09 27.13 16.22
CA VAL A 528 -9.50 26.39 15.11
C VAL A 528 -10.23 26.71 13.82
N ARG A 529 -11.56 26.65 13.83
CA ARG A 529 -12.41 27.00 12.68
C ARG A 529 -12.19 28.44 12.24
N GLU A 530 -12.16 29.38 13.17
CA GLU A 530 -11.94 30.79 12.86
C GLU A 530 -10.52 31.05 12.28
N THR A 531 -9.52 30.32 12.76
CA THR A 531 -8.16 30.41 12.22
C THR A 531 -8.10 29.87 10.79
N LEU A 532 -8.76 28.73 10.50
CA LEU A 532 -8.87 28.23 9.13
C LEU A 532 -9.53 29.24 8.21
N LYS A 533 -10.70 29.80 8.57
CA LYS A 533 -11.38 30.84 7.78
C LYS A 533 -10.51 32.06 7.49
N LYS A 534 -9.63 32.43 8.41
CA LYS A 534 -8.76 33.58 8.28
C LYS A 534 -7.60 33.38 7.32
N TYR A 535 -7.01 32.18 7.29
CA TYR A 535 -5.73 31.96 6.62
C TYR A 535 -5.83 31.05 5.38
N VAL A 536 -6.89 30.32 5.22
CA VAL A 536 -7.17 29.47 4.08
C VAL A 536 -8.14 30.16 3.11
#